data_d2584423a6307e2866b19555dd11500a
#
_entry.id   d2584423a6307e2866b19555dd11500a
#
_cell.length_a   1.000
_cell.length_b   1.000
_cell.length_c   1.000
_cell.angle_alpha   90.00
_cell.angle_beta   90.00
_cell.angle_gamma   90.00
#
_symmetry.space_group_name_H-M   'P 1'
#
loop_
_entity.id
_entity.type
_entity.pdbx_description
1 polymer ?
#
loop_
_entity_poly.entity_id
_entity_poly.type
_entity_poly.pdbx_seq_one_letter_code
_entity_poly.pdbx_strand_id
1 'polypeptide(L)'
;MGRKDIKQKMNQTQTAMQIFEYQGNEVRTLQHGDEVWWVLKDVCRVLSLSTPHKVAERLEEDERNLIPLIDSMGRTQKNTIVNEPGLYSVILRSDKPEAKTFKRWVTHEVLPSIRKTGAYNVGQELTDEEKMAHGLIAANAILQRQLKKKAMKDIPMMEFITAVIHSNSSC
;
A
#
# COMPACT_ATOMS: atom_id res chain seq x y z
N MET A 1 -27.05 30.63 -15.97
CA MET A 1 -26.59 29.28 -15.66
C MET A 1 -25.21 29.14 -16.25
N GLY A 2 -24.13 29.17 -15.65
CA GLY A 2 -23.60 29.33 -14.36
C GLY A 2 -22.14 28.97 -14.48
N ARG A 3 -21.23 29.92 -14.96
CA ARG A 3 -19.75 29.73 -14.94
C ARG A 3 -19.21 29.48 -13.53
N LYS A 4 -20.01 29.61 -12.49
CA LYS A 4 -19.66 29.36 -11.09
C LYS A 4 -19.67 27.87 -10.73
N ASP A 5 -20.53 27.06 -11.33
CA ASP A 5 -20.66 25.65 -10.99
C ASP A 5 -19.51 24.80 -11.55
N ILE A 6 -18.87 25.25 -12.64
CA ILE A 6 -17.72 24.58 -13.24
C ILE A 6 -16.46 24.79 -12.39
N LYS A 7 -16.29 25.98 -11.79
CA LYS A 7 -15.15 26.24 -10.89
C LYS A 7 -15.24 25.48 -9.57
N GLN A 8 -16.43 25.21 -9.07
CA GLN A 8 -16.61 24.47 -7.83
C GLN A 8 -16.37 22.96 -7.99
N LYS A 9 -16.65 22.41 -9.19
CA LYS A 9 -16.30 21.01 -9.52
C LYS A 9 -14.80 20.78 -9.79
N MET A 10 -14.05 21.82 -10.17
CA MET A 10 -12.60 21.73 -10.37
C MET A 10 -11.78 21.83 -9.07
N ASN A 11 -12.40 22.24 -7.97
CA ASN A 11 -11.69 22.47 -6.70
C ASN A 11 -11.73 21.29 -5.73
N GLN A 12 -12.30 20.14 -6.14
CA GLN A 12 -12.44 18.95 -5.28
C GLN A 12 -11.39 17.87 -5.54
N THR A 13 -10.36 18.14 -6.34
CA THR A 13 -9.29 17.16 -6.57
C THR A 13 -7.91 17.79 -6.43
N GLN A 14 -7.69 18.56 -5.38
CA GLN A 14 -6.33 18.73 -4.87
C GLN A 14 -6.02 17.49 -4.03
N THR A 15 -5.80 16.40 -4.71
CA THR A 15 -5.24 15.19 -4.15
C THR A 15 -3.85 15.55 -3.65
N ALA A 16 -3.65 15.63 -2.34
CA ALA A 16 -2.34 15.90 -1.76
C ALA A 16 -1.41 14.77 -2.17
N MET A 17 -0.51 15.06 -3.09
CA MET A 17 0.51 14.13 -3.54
C MET A 17 1.68 14.18 -2.56
N GLN A 18 2.06 13.03 -2.03
CA GLN A 18 3.23 12.85 -1.20
C GLN A 18 4.28 12.05 -1.96
N ILE A 19 5.55 12.38 -1.74
CA ILE A 19 6.67 11.64 -2.32
C ILE A 19 7.34 10.88 -1.19
N PHE A 20 7.47 9.58 -1.40
CA PHE A 20 8.15 8.67 -0.50
C PHE A 20 9.39 8.11 -1.18
N GLU A 21 10.52 8.08 -0.49
CA GLU A 21 11.77 7.51 -1.02
C GLU A 21 11.99 6.10 -0.47
N TYR A 22 12.25 5.15 -1.37
CA TYR A 22 12.60 3.79 -1.03
C TYR A 22 13.78 3.30 -1.88
N GLN A 23 14.88 2.98 -1.23
CA GLN A 23 16.12 2.51 -1.90
C GLN A 23 16.56 3.42 -3.05
N GLY A 24 16.52 4.75 -2.85
CA GLY A 24 16.88 5.72 -3.87
C GLY A 24 15.85 5.92 -5.00
N ASN A 25 14.66 5.36 -4.85
CA ASN A 25 13.55 5.55 -5.78
C ASN A 25 12.44 6.38 -5.14
N GLU A 26 12.02 7.42 -5.82
CA GLU A 26 10.83 8.21 -5.43
C GLU A 26 9.56 7.47 -5.83
N VAL A 27 8.65 7.29 -4.88
CA VAL A 27 7.32 6.74 -5.09
C VAL A 27 6.29 7.79 -4.70
N ARG A 28 5.52 8.23 -5.67
CA ARG A 28 4.44 9.19 -5.45
C ARG A 28 3.20 8.46 -4.94
N THR A 29 2.67 8.99 -3.87
CA THR A 29 1.41 8.56 -3.27
C THR A 29 0.41 9.70 -3.26
N LEU A 30 -0.85 9.38 -3.23
CA LEU A 30 -1.93 10.36 -3.20
C LEU A 30 -3.13 9.82 -2.43
N GLN A 31 -3.85 10.75 -1.81
CA GLN A 31 -5.14 10.44 -1.19
C GLN A 31 -6.23 10.53 -2.27
N HIS A 32 -7.00 9.47 -2.44
CA HIS A 32 -8.17 9.44 -3.32
C HIS A 32 -9.37 8.88 -2.56
N GLY A 33 -10.28 9.76 -2.16
CA GLY A 33 -11.29 9.44 -1.14
C GLY A 33 -10.63 9.19 0.22
N ASP A 34 -11.00 8.11 0.88
CA ASP A 34 -10.45 7.69 2.17
C ASP A 34 -9.27 6.71 2.05
N GLU A 35 -8.83 6.44 0.81
CA GLU A 35 -7.80 5.46 0.52
C GLU A 35 -6.52 6.09 0.00
N VAL A 36 -5.39 5.44 0.29
CA VAL A 36 -4.09 5.77 -0.27
C VAL A 36 -3.90 5.04 -1.58
N TRP A 37 -3.40 5.77 -2.58
CA TRP A 37 -3.12 5.26 -3.90
C TRP A 37 -1.67 5.55 -4.30
N TRP A 38 -1.06 4.68 -5.07
CA TRP A 38 0.33 4.75 -5.53
C TRP A 38 0.39 4.90 -7.04
N VAL A 39 1.33 5.71 -7.52
CA VAL A 39 1.59 5.81 -8.95
C VAL A 39 2.24 4.50 -9.43
N LEU A 40 1.53 3.75 -10.25
CA LEU A 40 1.96 2.40 -10.69
C LEU A 40 3.33 2.41 -11.37
N LYS A 41 3.64 3.44 -12.14
CA LYS A 41 4.95 3.59 -12.81
C LYS A 41 6.10 3.63 -11.82
N ASP A 42 5.91 4.27 -10.67
CA ASP A 42 6.95 4.38 -9.65
C ASP A 42 7.09 3.05 -8.90
N VAL A 43 5.99 2.37 -8.59
CA VAL A 43 5.99 1.01 -8.03
C VAL A 43 6.69 0.03 -8.97
N CYS A 44 6.40 0.09 -10.27
CA CYS A 44 7.07 -0.75 -11.27
C CYS A 44 8.58 -0.49 -11.32
N ARG A 45 9.02 0.76 -11.16
CA ARG A 45 10.45 1.11 -11.11
C ARG A 45 11.13 0.44 -9.91
N VAL A 46 10.54 0.53 -8.72
CA VAL A 46 11.03 -0.14 -7.50
C VAL A 46 11.13 -1.65 -7.71
N LEU A 47 10.12 -2.25 -8.32
CA LEU A 47 10.05 -3.69 -8.55
C LEU A 47 10.80 -4.16 -9.82
N SER A 48 11.51 -3.25 -10.51
CA SER A 48 12.23 -3.53 -11.76
C SER A 48 11.35 -4.10 -12.86
N LEU A 49 10.08 -3.68 -12.92
CA LEU A 49 9.11 -4.07 -13.93
C LEU A 49 9.14 -3.07 -15.09
N SER A 50 9.54 -3.50 -16.26
CA SER A 50 9.80 -2.63 -17.42
C SER A 50 8.54 -2.14 -18.15
N THR A 51 7.40 -2.77 -17.95
CA THR A 51 6.17 -2.52 -18.72
C THR A 51 4.96 -2.21 -17.85
N PRO A 52 4.87 -0.99 -17.26
CA PRO A 52 3.77 -0.63 -16.35
C PRO A 52 2.37 -0.79 -16.96
N HIS A 53 2.18 -0.55 -18.27
CA HIS A 53 0.90 -0.72 -18.92
C HIS A 53 0.44 -2.19 -18.93
N LYS A 54 1.35 -3.15 -19.17
CA LYS A 54 1.01 -4.57 -19.10
C LYS A 54 0.74 -5.04 -17.67
N VAL A 55 1.36 -4.39 -16.70
CA VAL A 55 1.05 -4.63 -15.27
C VAL A 55 -0.35 -4.12 -14.97
N ALA A 56 -0.69 -2.91 -15.42
CA ALA A 56 -2.02 -2.33 -15.24
C ALA A 56 -3.14 -3.18 -15.86
N GLU A 57 -2.91 -3.77 -17.04
CA GLU A 57 -3.88 -4.64 -17.71
C GLU A 57 -4.23 -5.92 -16.95
N ARG A 58 -3.35 -6.32 -16.02
CA ARG A 58 -3.52 -7.54 -15.20
C ARG A 58 -4.17 -7.27 -13.84
N LEU A 59 -4.41 -6.02 -13.53
CA LEU A 59 -5.10 -5.59 -12.32
C LEU A 59 -6.60 -5.52 -12.59
N GLU A 60 -7.38 -5.82 -11.57
CA GLU A 60 -8.84 -5.66 -11.63
C GLU A 60 -9.20 -4.17 -11.73
N GLU A 61 -10.42 -3.89 -12.18
CA GLU A 61 -10.86 -2.51 -12.40
C GLU A 61 -10.93 -1.69 -11.12
N ASP A 62 -11.25 -2.32 -10.00
CA ASP A 62 -11.30 -1.72 -8.66
C ASP A 62 -9.92 -1.55 -8.02
N GLU A 63 -8.89 -2.24 -8.52
CA GLU A 63 -7.51 -2.13 -8.05
C GLU A 63 -6.74 -0.96 -8.68
N ARG A 64 -7.25 -0.35 -9.75
CA ARG A 64 -6.56 0.70 -10.52
C ARG A 64 -7.49 1.84 -10.92
N ASN A 65 -6.89 3.02 -11.08
CA ASN A 65 -7.58 4.18 -11.62
C ASN A 65 -6.64 5.00 -12.51
N LEU A 66 -7.20 5.84 -13.36
CA LEU A 66 -6.47 6.75 -14.24
C LEU A 66 -6.70 8.18 -13.79
N ILE A 67 -5.64 8.90 -13.43
CA ILE A 67 -5.72 10.30 -13.04
C ILE A 67 -4.77 11.18 -13.85
N PRO A 68 -5.12 12.44 -14.09
CA PRO A 68 -4.20 13.42 -14.64
C PRO A 68 -3.22 13.88 -13.54
N LEU A 69 -1.92 13.75 -13.80
CA LEU A 69 -0.86 14.32 -12.96
C LEU A 69 -0.04 15.31 -13.79
N ILE A 70 0.40 16.38 -13.13
CA ILE A 70 1.28 17.37 -13.73
C ILE A 70 2.73 16.89 -13.56
N ASP A 71 3.47 16.81 -14.66
CA ASP A 71 4.89 16.47 -14.62
C ASP A 71 5.76 17.69 -14.22
N SER A 72 7.05 17.48 -14.02
CA SER A 72 8.01 18.54 -13.67
C SER A 72 8.14 19.65 -14.72
N MET A 73 7.66 19.41 -15.94
CA MET A 73 7.64 20.40 -17.03
C MET A 73 6.27 21.09 -17.16
N GLY A 74 5.36 20.89 -16.19
CA GLY A 74 4.03 21.50 -16.19
C GLY A 74 3.02 20.86 -17.16
N ARG A 75 3.34 19.69 -17.75
CA ARG A 75 2.47 19.00 -18.68
C ARG A 75 1.57 18.03 -17.94
N THR A 76 0.28 18.02 -18.27
CA THR A 76 -0.66 17.05 -17.72
C THR A 76 -0.52 15.72 -18.44
N GLN A 77 -0.22 14.67 -17.69
CA GLN A 77 -0.14 13.31 -18.21
C GLN A 77 -1.11 12.40 -17.44
N LYS A 78 -1.79 11.50 -18.14
CA LYS A 78 -2.59 10.45 -17.51
C LYS A 78 -1.66 9.40 -16.89
N ASN A 79 -1.81 9.17 -15.59
CA ASN A 79 -1.05 8.17 -14.87
C ASN A 79 -1.99 7.14 -14.27
N THR A 80 -1.61 5.87 -14.35
CA THR A 80 -2.30 4.81 -13.61
C THR A 80 -1.87 4.86 -12.16
N ILE A 81 -2.84 4.85 -11.28
CA ILE A 81 -2.67 4.69 -9.84
C ILE A 81 -3.26 3.36 -9.40
N VAL A 82 -2.76 2.81 -8.31
CA VAL A 82 -3.22 1.56 -7.71
C VAL A 82 -3.52 1.76 -6.24
N ASN A 83 -4.55 1.11 -5.74
CA ASN A 83 -4.88 1.06 -4.32
C ASN A 83 -4.06 -0.04 -3.61
N GLU A 84 -4.32 -0.27 -2.32
CA GLU A 84 -3.58 -1.25 -1.53
C GLU A 84 -3.73 -2.69 -2.06
N PRO A 85 -4.92 -3.22 -2.38
CA PRO A 85 -5.06 -4.51 -3.05
C PRO A 85 -4.26 -4.60 -4.35
N GLY A 86 -4.33 -3.57 -5.21
CA GLY A 86 -3.57 -3.51 -6.45
C GLY A 86 -2.06 -3.50 -6.23
N LEU A 87 -1.58 -2.78 -5.21
CA LEU A 87 -0.17 -2.80 -4.82
C LEU A 87 0.29 -4.22 -4.44
N TYR A 88 -0.48 -4.93 -3.62
CA TYR A 88 -0.19 -6.33 -3.27
C TYR A 88 -0.21 -7.24 -4.50
N SER A 89 -1.18 -7.08 -5.39
CA SER A 89 -1.27 -7.83 -6.64
C SER A 89 -0.02 -7.66 -7.50
N VAL A 90 0.53 -6.44 -7.59
CA VAL A 90 1.78 -6.16 -8.32
C VAL A 90 2.99 -6.81 -7.63
N ILE A 91 3.11 -6.66 -6.30
CA ILE A 91 4.23 -7.22 -5.52
C ILE A 91 4.25 -8.75 -5.63
N LEU A 92 3.12 -9.40 -5.43
CA LEU A 92 3.02 -10.87 -5.44
C LEU A 92 3.34 -11.50 -6.80
N ARG A 93 3.24 -10.71 -7.87
CA ARG A 93 3.60 -11.13 -9.24
C ARG A 93 5.04 -10.77 -9.63
N SER A 94 5.75 -10.02 -8.82
CA SER A 94 7.13 -9.64 -9.07
C SER A 94 8.09 -10.81 -8.87
N ASP A 95 9.11 -10.90 -9.71
CA ASP A 95 10.20 -11.88 -9.61
C ASP A 95 11.39 -11.37 -8.80
N LYS A 96 11.33 -10.15 -8.29
CA LYS A 96 12.36 -9.58 -7.44
C LYS A 96 12.58 -10.44 -6.18
N PRO A 97 13.83 -10.67 -5.73
CA PRO A 97 14.10 -11.52 -4.56
C PRO A 97 13.31 -11.10 -3.32
N GLU A 98 13.22 -9.80 -3.06
CA GLU A 98 12.49 -9.25 -1.91
C GLU A 98 10.98 -9.52 -2.02
N ALA A 99 10.43 -9.41 -3.23
CA ALA A 99 9.03 -9.71 -3.48
C ALA A 99 8.73 -11.21 -3.33
N LYS A 100 9.66 -12.10 -3.74
CA LYS A 100 9.55 -13.54 -3.51
C LYS A 100 9.58 -13.89 -2.01
N THR A 101 10.44 -13.24 -1.25
CA THR A 101 10.50 -13.39 0.20
C THR A 101 9.19 -12.96 0.85
N PHE A 102 8.67 -11.81 0.46
CA PHE A 102 7.36 -11.32 0.91
C PHE A 102 6.23 -12.30 0.58
N LYS A 103 6.16 -12.76 -0.68
CA LYS A 103 5.17 -13.74 -1.13
C LYS A 103 5.23 -15.02 -0.29
N ARG A 104 6.44 -15.55 -0.07
CA ARG A 104 6.64 -16.75 0.73
C ARG A 104 6.16 -16.57 2.16
N TRP A 105 6.53 -15.46 2.79
CA TRP A 105 6.08 -15.13 4.15
C TRP A 105 4.56 -15.04 4.25
N VAL A 106 3.91 -14.30 3.35
CA VAL A 106 2.44 -14.19 3.34
C VAL A 106 1.77 -15.54 3.17
N THR A 107 2.25 -16.37 2.24
CA THR A 107 1.57 -17.63 1.88
C THR A 107 1.88 -18.79 2.83
N HIS A 108 3.04 -18.79 3.49
CA HIS A 108 3.46 -19.90 4.37
C HIS A 108 3.25 -19.61 5.85
N GLU A 109 3.13 -18.35 6.22
CA GLU A 109 3.06 -17.93 7.62
C GLU A 109 1.78 -17.15 7.91
N VAL A 110 1.59 -15.98 7.25
CA VAL A 110 0.49 -15.07 7.57
C VAL A 110 -0.87 -15.69 7.29
N LEU A 111 -1.12 -16.09 6.04
CA LEU A 111 -2.43 -16.65 5.65
C LEU A 111 -2.75 -17.96 6.37
N PRO A 112 -1.82 -18.92 6.52
CA PRO A 112 -2.08 -20.14 7.30
C PRO A 112 -2.38 -19.85 8.77
N SER A 113 -1.69 -18.86 9.38
CA SER A 113 -1.96 -18.45 10.75
C SER A 113 -3.38 -17.89 10.89
N ILE A 114 -3.74 -16.92 10.05
CA ILE A 114 -5.08 -16.34 10.06
C ILE A 114 -6.16 -17.41 9.86
N ARG A 115 -5.95 -18.34 8.92
CA ARG A 115 -6.92 -19.43 8.67
C ARG A 115 -7.09 -20.35 9.88
N LYS A 116 -6.02 -20.62 10.63
CA LYS A 116 -6.03 -21.54 11.78
C LYS A 116 -6.55 -20.88 13.06
N THR A 117 -6.16 -19.64 13.31
CA THR A 117 -6.35 -18.96 14.60
C THR A 117 -7.28 -17.73 14.52
N GLY A 118 -7.66 -17.31 13.31
CA GLY A 118 -8.40 -16.07 13.08
C GLY A 118 -7.56 -14.79 13.12
N ALA A 119 -6.26 -14.88 13.45
CA ALA A 119 -5.36 -13.74 13.55
C ALA A 119 -3.92 -14.11 13.17
N TYR A 120 -3.13 -13.10 12.78
CA TYR A 120 -1.69 -13.22 12.65
C TYR A 120 -1.01 -12.47 13.79
N ASN A 121 -0.38 -13.22 14.69
CA ASN A 121 0.35 -12.68 15.84
C ASN A 121 1.85 -12.82 15.58
N VAL A 122 2.56 -11.71 15.65
CA VAL A 122 4.00 -11.67 15.41
C VAL A 122 4.74 -11.88 16.74
N GLY A 123 5.35 -13.06 16.91
CA GLY A 123 6.43 -13.26 17.86
C GLY A 123 6.07 -13.62 19.28
N GLN A 124 4.84 -14.08 19.57
CA GLN A 124 4.54 -14.71 20.88
C GLN A 124 3.61 -15.91 20.69
N GLU A 125 4.01 -17.07 21.20
CA GLU A 125 3.04 -18.08 21.60
C GLU A 125 2.27 -17.50 22.77
N LEU A 126 1.05 -17.06 22.53
CA LEU A 126 0.17 -16.52 23.56
C LEU A 126 -0.19 -17.63 24.53
N THR A 127 -0.04 -17.38 25.81
CA THR A 127 -0.62 -18.23 26.87
C THR A 127 -2.15 -18.24 26.76
N ASP A 128 -2.80 -19.23 27.34
CA ASP A 128 -4.28 -19.32 27.27
C ASP A 128 -4.96 -18.13 27.95
N GLU A 129 -4.31 -17.48 28.91
CA GLU A 129 -4.75 -16.24 29.56
C GLU A 129 -4.64 -15.03 28.61
N GLU A 130 -3.62 -14.97 27.79
CA GLU A 130 -3.46 -13.92 26.76
C GLU A 130 -4.45 -14.10 25.61
N LYS A 131 -4.81 -15.33 25.26
CA LYS A 131 -5.90 -15.61 24.31
C LYS A 131 -7.26 -15.12 24.82
N MET A 132 -7.51 -15.21 26.10
CA MET A 132 -8.71 -14.62 26.73
C MET A 132 -8.69 -13.09 26.74
N ALA A 133 -7.53 -12.47 26.99
CA ALA A 133 -7.36 -11.02 26.94
C ALA A 133 -7.51 -10.45 25.51
N HIS A 134 -7.16 -11.24 24.51
CA HIS A 134 -7.36 -10.89 23.09
C HIS A 134 -8.83 -10.85 22.67
N GLY A 135 -9.74 -11.45 23.43
CA GLY A 135 -11.20 -11.29 23.27
C GLY A 135 -11.70 -9.88 23.64
N LEU A 136 -10.89 -9.08 24.32
CA LEU A 136 -11.20 -7.70 24.67
C LEU A 136 -10.58 -6.74 23.65
N ILE A 137 -11.36 -6.43 22.67
CA ILE A 137 -11.09 -5.82 21.35
C ILE A 137 -10.33 -4.47 21.36
N ALA A 138 -10.33 -3.73 22.48
CA ALA A 138 -9.84 -2.35 22.50
C ALA A 138 -8.31 -2.17 22.68
N ALA A 139 -7.59 -3.12 23.27
CA ALA A 139 -6.16 -3.02 23.52
C ALA A 139 -5.30 -3.49 22.33
N ASN A 140 -5.91 -4.20 21.38
CA ASN A 140 -5.21 -4.88 20.31
C ASN A 140 -4.63 -3.96 19.22
N ALA A 141 -5.26 -2.83 18.93
CA ALA A 141 -4.82 -1.98 17.82
C ALA A 141 -3.43 -1.35 18.04
N ILE A 142 -3.10 -1.01 19.29
CA ILE A 142 -1.82 -0.37 19.64
C ILE A 142 -0.69 -1.41 19.70
N LEU A 143 -0.97 -2.59 20.26
CA LEU A 143 0.02 -3.67 20.34
C LEU A 143 0.35 -4.24 18.96
N GLN A 144 -0.65 -4.43 18.12
CA GLN A 144 -0.44 -4.86 16.73
C GLN A 144 0.39 -3.87 15.90
N ARG A 145 0.26 -2.55 16.16
CA ARG A 145 1.14 -1.55 15.52
C ARG A 145 2.60 -1.69 15.93
N GLN A 146 2.86 -1.98 17.19
CA GLN A 146 4.24 -2.11 17.70
C GLN A 146 4.88 -3.43 17.27
N LEU A 147 4.11 -4.51 17.24
CA LEU A 147 4.55 -5.83 16.80
C LEU A 147 4.77 -5.86 15.27
N LYS A 148 3.91 -5.21 14.49
CA LYS A 148 4.14 -4.99 13.05
C LYS A 148 5.47 -4.29 12.80
N LYS A 149 5.82 -3.24 13.54
CA LYS A 149 7.10 -2.54 13.40
C LYS A 149 8.31 -3.44 13.63
N LYS A 150 8.22 -4.42 14.52
CA LYS A 150 9.35 -5.29 14.88
C LYS A 150 9.56 -6.42 13.87
N ALA A 151 8.48 -7.06 13.40
CA ALA A 151 8.56 -8.14 12.41
C ALA A 151 8.91 -7.66 11.00
N MET A 152 8.64 -6.40 10.70
CA MET A 152 8.89 -5.80 9.40
C MET A 152 10.33 -5.37 9.21
N LYS A 153 11.15 -5.35 10.27
CA LYS A 153 12.57 -4.98 10.22
C LYS A 153 13.42 -5.95 9.39
N ASP A 154 12.99 -7.20 9.30
CA ASP A 154 13.74 -8.26 8.63
C ASP A 154 13.31 -8.50 7.18
N ILE A 155 12.34 -7.72 6.67
CA ILE A 155 11.82 -7.85 5.29
C ILE A 155 11.83 -6.48 4.61
N PRO A 156 12.81 -6.18 3.75
CA PRO A 156 12.96 -4.86 3.11
C PRO A 156 11.72 -4.38 2.35
N MET A 157 11.00 -5.30 1.72
CA MET A 157 9.76 -4.97 1.00
C MET A 157 8.62 -4.56 1.94
N MET A 158 8.60 -5.08 3.16
CA MET A 158 7.63 -4.69 4.17
C MET A 158 7.91 -3.30 4.74
N GLU A 159 9.18 -2.88 4.82
CA GLU A 159 9.52 -1.49 5.14
C GLU A 159 8.95 -0.52 4.10
N PHE A 160 9.04 -0.87 2.82
CA PHE A 160 8.42 -0.10 1.75
C PHE A 160 6.89 0.04 1.94
N ILE A 161 6.18 -1.08 2.10
CA ILE A 161 4.72 -1.08 2.26
C ILE A 161 4.31 -0.33 3.53
N THR A 162 5.02 -0.51 4.63
CA THR A 162 4.70 0.12 5.92
C THR A 162 4.98 1.60 5.93
N ALA A 163 6.12 2.00 5.43
CA ALA A 163 6.49 3.41 5.38
C ALA A 163 5.51 4.17 4.47
N VAL A 164 5.06 3.55 3.37
CA VAL A 164 4.07 4.13 2.47
C VAL A 164 2.68 4.24 3.13
N ILE A 165 2.25 3.23 3.89
CA ILE A 165 0.96 3.24 4.59
C ILE A 165 0.97 4.22 5.78
N HIS A 166 2.09 4.35 6.52
CA HIS A 166 2.17 5.20 7.71
C HIS A 166 2.43 6.68 7.44
N SER A 167 3.09 7.03 6.35
CA SER A 167 3.32 8.44 5.99
C SER A 167 2.01 9.19 5.72
N ASN A 168 0.91 8.46 5.46
CA ASN A 168 -0.41 9.04 5.20
C ASN A 168 -1.38 8.99 6.39
N SER A 169 -0.98 8.42 7.53
CA SER A 169 -1.84 8.37 8.74
C SER A 169 -1.59 9.55 9.71
N SER A 170 -0.77 10.52 9.33
CA SER A 170 -0.37 11.66 10.17
C SER A 170 -0.95 12.99 9.68
N CYS A 171 -2.14 12.98 9.08
CA CYS A 171 -2.98 14.18 8.86
C CYS A 171 -4.31 14.00 9.55
#